data_414867d39ee3922a61525251ec2ee1d3
#
_entry.id   414867d39ee3922a61525251ec2ee1d3
#
_cell.length_a   1.000
_cell.length_b   1.000
_cell.length_c   1.000
_cell.angle_alpha   90.00
_cell.angle_beta   90.00
_cell.angle_gamma   90.00
#
_symmetry.space_group_name_H-M   'P 1'
#
loop_
_entity.id
_entity.type
_entity.pdbx_description
1 polymer ?
#
loop_
_entity_poly.entity_id
_entity_poly.type
_entity_poly.pdbx_seq_one_letter_code
_entity_poly.pdbx_strand_id
1 'polypeptide(L)'
;MTCTDVLVVGAGLAGLHVATRLARRGYDVLLVDRRTTLAGAIRTTGIFVRKTLDDFPLPERHLGPPIRRMLLYPPGLSRPVALVSDRDEFRVGDMAGLYETSAAVAVEAGVRLALGTRYAGRHDGTYHLIGRDGPYRVRARYVVGADGARSSVARDLGLDRNRHLLVGAEEVFPVAPNGEPPTFHCVLDPRIAPGYLAWAVNDGEHAHVGVAGYADRFPHGLRRAMERFSAHAPGLEGVRRPGTVERRGGPIPV
;
A
#
# COMPACT_ATOMS: atom_id res chain seq x y z
N MET A 1 -2.85 -33.91 0.31
CA MET A 1 -1.72 -32.98 0.08
C MET A 1 -1.96 -32.30 -1.26
N THR A 2 -1.98 -30.99 -1.29
CA THR A 2 -2.22 -30.20 -2.52
C THR A 2 -0.89 -30.02 -3.28
N CYS A 3 -0.91 -30.13 -4.61
CA CYS A 3 0.23 -29.82 -5.47
C CYS A 3 -0.06 -28.58 -6.31
N THR A 4 0.96 -27.82 -6.65
CA THR A 4 0.90 -26.66 -7.54
C THR A 4 2.27 -26.42 -8.19
N ASP A 5 2.35 -25.73 -9.32
CA ASP A 5 3.63 -25.30 -9.87
C ASP A 5 4.21 -24.17 -9.02
N VAL A 6 3.39 -23.17 -8.69
CA VAL A 6 3.84 -21.99 -7.96
C VAL A 6 2.91 -21.68 -6.78
N LEU A 7 3.50 -21.58 -5.59
CA LEU A 7 2.85 -21.01 -4.42
C LEU A 7 3.21 -19.54 -4.32
N VAL A 8 2.23 -18.65 -4.40
CA VAL A 8 2.41 -17.21 -4.14
C VAL A 8 1.87 -16.87 -2.76
N VAL A 9 2.68 -16.26 -1.92
CA VAL A 9 2.30 -15.87 -0.55
C VAL A 9 2.14 -14.37 -0.45
N GLY A 10 0.92 -13.90 -0.20
CA GLY A 10 0.53 -12.49 -0.13
C GLY A 10 -0.23 -12.02 -1.36
N ALA A 11 -1.51 -11.67 -1.18
CA ALA A 11 -2.39 -11.12 -2.21
C ALA A 11 -2.45 -9.58 -2.19
N GLY A 12 -1.28 -8.94 -2.03
CA GLY A 12 -1.10 -7.52 -2.36
C GLY A 12 -0.99 -7.33 -3.88
N LEU A 13 -0.85 -6.09 -4.37
CA LEU A 13 -0.73 -5.81 -5.80
C LEU A 13 0.37 -6.65 -6.47
N ALA A 14 1.54 -6.76 -5.83
CA ALA A 14 2.65 -7.57 -6.36
C ALA A 14 2.29 -9.05 -6.48
N GLY A 15 1.66 -9.64 -5.46
CA GLY A 15 1.26 -11.04 -5.48
C GLY A 15 0.15 -11.33 -6.48
N LEU A 16 -0.87 -10.49 -6.55
CA LEU A 16 -1.93 -10.57 -7.54
C LEU A 16 -1.38 -10.45 -8.97
N HIS A 17 -0.48 -9.48 -9.19
CA HIS A 17 0.12 -9.28 -10.50
C HIS A 17 0.97 -10.48 -10.94
N VAL A 18 1.88 -10.97 -10.09
CA VAL A 18 2.74 -12.10 -10.44
C VAL A 18 1.93 -13.39 -10.63
N ALA A 19 0.94 -13.65 -9.77
CA ALA A 19 0.08 -14.83 -9.89
C ALA A 19 -0.69 -14.83 -11.22
N THR A 20 -1.31 -13.69 -11.57
CA THR A 20 -2.01 -13.52 -12.86
C THR A 20 -1.10 -13.77 -14.04
N ARG A 21 0.11 -13.20 -14.02
CA ARG A 21 1.06 -13.37 -15.13
C ARG A 21 1.55 -14.82 -15.29
N LEU A 22 1.71 -15.55 -14.20
CA LEU A 22 2.12 -16.95 -14.22
C LEU A 22 0.96 -17.85 -14.70
N ALA A 23 -0.25 -17.63 -14.19
CA ALA A 23 -1.43 -18.38 -14.61
C ALA A 23 -1.70 -18.22 -16.11
N ARG A 24 -1.60 -17.00 -16.66
CA ARG A 24 -1.71 -16.73 -18.10
C ARG A 24 -0.64 -17.40 -18.96
N ARG A 25 0.47 -17.89 -18.36
CA ARG A 25 1.50 -18.69 -19.00
C ARG A 25 1.29 -20.19 -18.82
N GLY A 26 0.15 -20.60 -18.27
CA GLY A 26 -0.22 -22.01 -18.10
C GLY A 26 0.32 -22.69 -16.84
N TYR A 27 0.91 -21.94 -15.89
CA TYR A 27 1.30 -22.51 -14.61
C TYR A 27 0.09 -22.69 -13.69
N ASP A 28 0.05 -23.81 -12.95
CA ASP A 28 -0.89 -23.98 -11.84
C ASP A 28 -0.41 -23.15 -10.64
N VAL A 29 -1.18 -22.11 -10.29
CA VAL A 29 -0.82 -21.13 -9.28
C VAL A 29 -1.80 -21.17 -8.10
N LEU A 30 -1.25 -21.38 -6.90
CA LEU A 30 -1.98 -21.16 -5.64
C LEU A 30 -1.50 -19.85 -5.00
N LEU A 31 -2.40 -18.88 -4.91
CA LEU A 31 -2.17 -17.61 -4.21
C LEU A 31 -2.87 -17.62 -2.85
N VAL A 32 -2.10 -17.41 -1.78
CA VAL A 32 -2.63 -17.41 -0.42
C VAL A 32 -2.44 -16.05 0.26
N ASP A 33 -3.42 -15.64 1.07
CA ASP A 33 -3.28 -14.46 1.93
C ASP A 33 -3.96 -14.70 3.28
N ARG A 34 -3.33 -14.21 4.34
CA ARG A 34 -3.88 -14.33 5.71
C ARG A 34 -5.14 -13.50 5.95
N ARG A 35 -5.38 -12.45 5.15
CA ARG A 35 -6.60 -11.65 5.19
C ARG A 35 -7.77 -12.47 4.68
N THR A 36 -8.92 -12.29 5.28
CA THR A 36 -10.19 -12.91 4.85
C THR A 36 -10.89 -12.11 3.76
N THR A 37 -10.53 -10.85 3.60
CA THR A 37 -10.98 -9.93 2.53
C THR A 37 -9.83 -9.05 2.11
N LEU A 38 -9.79 -8.65 0.85
CA LEU A 38 -8.76 -7.76 0.31
C LEU A 38 -9.12 -6.29 0.46
N ALA A 39 -10.41 -5.95 0.42
CA ALA A 39 -10.90 -4.58 0.59
C ALA A 39 -10.77 -4.06 2.04
N GLY A 40 -10.73 -4.97 3.01
CA GLY A 40 -10.53 -4.59 4.42
C GLY A 40 -9.06 -4.33 4.76
N ALA A 41 -8.81 -3.44 5.71
CA ALA A 41 -7.48 -3.15 6.26
C ALA A 41 -6.43 -2.75 5.20
N ILE A 42 -6.72 -1.73 4.41
CA ILE A 42 -5.78 -1.08 3.50
C ILE A 42 -4.57 -0.56 4.31
N ARG A 43 -3.35 -0.85 3.86
CA ARG A 43 -2.10 -0.51 4.57
C ARG A 43 -1.16 0.38 3.77
N THR A 44 -1.57 0.79 2.59
CA THR A 44 -0.82 1.66 1.69
C THR A 44 -1.59 2.95 1.48
N THR A 45 -0.87 4.02 1.21
CA THR A 45 -1.46 5.32 0.89
C THR A 45 -2.30 5.27 -0.37
N GLY A 46 -1.93 4.42 -1.34
CA GLY A 46 -2.56 4.38 -2.65
C GLY A 46 -2.18 5.55 -3.55
N ILE A 47 -1.18 6.34 -3.18
CA ILE A 47 -0.67 7.41 -4.05
C ILE A 47 0.34 6.80 -5.02
N PHE A 48 -0.07 6.65 -6.29
CA PHE A 48 0.76 6.11 -7.35
C PHE A 48 1.57 7.23 -8.02
N VAL A 49 2.87 6.99 -8.16
CA VAL A 49 3.76 7.88 -8.92
C VAL A 49 3.67 7.57 -10.41
N ARG A 50 4.00 8.55 -11.28
CA ARG A 50 3.97 8.42 -12.74
C ARG A 50 4.61 7.14 -13.25
N LYS A 51 5.79 6.77 -12.75
CA LYS A 51 6.44 5.53 -13.19
C LYS A 51 5.58 4.28 -12.95
N THR A 52 4.83 4.22 -11.87
CA THR A 52 3.90 3.10 -11.63
C THR A 52 2.74 3.13 -12.60
N LEU A 53 2.22 4.32 -12.90
CA LEU A 53 1.13 4.50 -13.86
C LEU A 53 1.57 4.12 -15.28
N ASP A 54 2.80 4.43 -15.66
CA ASP A 54 3.39 4.07 -16.96
C ASP A 54 3.68 2.56 -17.07
N ASP A 55 4.18 1.93 -16.01
CA ASP A 55 4.63 0.52 -16.02
C ASP A 55 3.47 -0.48 -15.85
N PHE A 56 2.36 -0.08 -15.23
CA PHE A 56 1.26 -0.97 -14.88
C PHE A 56 -0.09 -0.43 -15.39
N PRO A 57 -0.85 -1.24 -16.14
CA PRO A 57 -2.18 -0.86 -16.63
C PRO A 57 -3.20 -0.92 -15.47
N LEU A 58 -3.20 0.08 -14.60
CA LEU A 58 -4.17 0.20 -13.52
C LEU A 58 -5.53 0.61 -14.11
N PRO A 59 -6.66 0.00 -13.66
CA PRO A 59 -7.98 0.35 -14.16
C PRO A 59 -8.35 1.81 -13.85
N GLU A 60 -8.65 2.60 -14.88
CA GLU A 60 -8.93 4.03 -14.78
C GLU A 60 -10.05 4.37 -13.78
N ARG A 61 -11.08 3.52 -13.70
CA ARG A 61 -12.20 3.68 -12.76
C ARG A 61 -11.82 3.65 -11.29
N HIS A 62 -10.60 3.20 -10.95
CA HIS A 62 -10.07 3.15 -9.59
C HIS A 62 -8.97 4.20 -9.36
N LEU A 63 -8.79 5.12 -10.28
CA LEU A 63 -7.82 6.19 -10.15
C LEU A 63 -8.53 7.53 -10.01
N GLY A 64 -8.23 8.26 -8.96
CA GLY A 64 -8.68 9.63 -8.76
C GLY A 64 -8.12 10.58 -9.82
N PRO A 65 -8.47 11.86 -9.78
CA PRO A 65 -8.02 12.84 -10.75
C PRO A 65 -6.49 12.97 -10.77
N PRO A 66 -5.91 13.42 -11.91
CA PRO A 66 -4.48 13.60 -12.03
C PRO A 66 -3.96 14.71 -11.14
N ILE A 67 -2.82 14.45 -10.49
CA ILE A 67 -2.11 15.42 -9.67
C ILE A 67 -0.85 15.83 -10.43
N ARG A 68 -0.83 17.08 -10.91
CA ARG A 68 0.23 17.66 -11.73
C ARG A 68 1.01 18.73 -11.00
N ARG A 69 0.57 19.09 -9.79
CA ARG A 69 1.19 20.11 -8.95
C ARG A 69 1.61 19.52 -7.63
N MET A 70 2.87 19.80 -7.25
CA MET A 70 3.41 19.49 -5.93
C MET A 70 3.93 20.76 -5.28
N LEU A 71 3.68 20.92 -4.00
CA LEU A 71 4.24 21.97 -3.17
C LEU A 71 5.17 21.32 -2.12
N LEU A 72 6.45 21.65 -2.21
CA LEU A 72 7.47 21.20 -1.26
C LEU A 72 7.66 22.26 -0.18
N TYR A 73 7.31 21.92 1.05
CA TYR A 73 7.43 22.82 2.19
C TYR A 73 8.73 22.52 2.96
N PRO A 74 9.58 23.52 3.18
CA PRO A 74 10.70 23.42 4.09
C PRO A 74 10.23 23.40 5.55
N PRO A 75 11.16 23.19 6.52
CA PRO A 75 10.85 23.35 7.93
C PRO A 75 10.19 24.70 8.23
N GLY A 76 9.10 24.67 9.01
CA GLY A 76 8.31 25.85 9.34
C GLY A 76 7.20 26.19 8.35
N LEU A 77 6.98 25.38 7.32
CA LEU A 77 5.87 25.44 6.35
C LEU A 77 5.76 26.76 5.55
N SER A 78 6.80 27.58 5.53
CA SER A 78 6.80 28.85 4.82
C SER A 78 7.46 28.74 3.45
N ARG A 79 6.95 29.53 2.46
CA ARG A 79 7.53 29.65 1.11
C ARG A 79 7.79 28.30 0.44
N PRO A 80 6.74 27.51 0.14
CA PRO A 80 6.92 26.24 -0.54
C PRO A 80 7.47 26.42 -1.96
N VAL A 81 8.26 25.45 -2.40
CA VAL A 81 8.69 25.36 -3.80
C VAL A 81 7.58 24.66 -4.58
N ALA A 82 7.07 25.32 -5.62
CA ALA A 82 6.07 24.74 -6.50
C ALA A 82 6.75 23.99 -7.66
N LEU A 83 6.38 22.72 -7.83
CA LEU A 83 6.71 21.92 -8.99
C LEU A 83 5.41 21.68 -9.77
N VAL A 84 5.43 22.04 -11.04
CA VAL A 84 4.27 21.87 -11.94
C VAL A 84 4.70 21.08 -13.16
N SER A 85 3.89 20.11 -13.54
CA SER A 85 4.13 19.25 -14.70
C SER A 85 2.94 19.33 -15.66
N ASP A 86 3.19 19.07 -16.93
CA ASP A 86 2.17 18.83 -17.95
C ASP A 86 1.66 17.38 -17.97
N ARG A 87 2.27 16.50 -17.17
CA ARG A 87 1.94 15.08 -17.02
C ARG A 87 1.33 14.79 -15.67
N ASP A 88 0.67 13.63 -15.57
CA ASP A 88 0.14 13.08 -14.33
C ASP A 88 1.30 12.54 -13.49
N GLU A 89 1.78 13.32 -12.54
CA GLU A 89 2.89 12.91 -11.68
C GLU A 89 2.46 11.95 -10.58
N PHE A 90 1.21 12.12 -10.12
CA PHE A 90 0.61 11.25 -9.12
C PHE A 90 -0.87 11.04 -9.42
N ARG A 91 -1.40 9.90 -8.96
CA ARG A 91 -2.84 9.65 -8.86
C ARG A 91 -3.12 8.89 -7.57
N VAL A 92 -4.22 9.22 -6.92
CA VAL A 92 -4.69 8.47 -5.76
C VAL A 92 -5.56 7.32 -6.25
N GLY A 93 -5.31 6.10 -5.75
CA GLY A 93 -6.08 4.92 -6.10
C GLY A 93 -7.11 4.55 -5.05
N ASP A 94 -8.30 4.17 -5.50
CA ASP A 94 -9.22 3.35 -4.72
C ASP A 94 -8.59 1.98 -4.50
N MET A 95 -7.87 1.82 -3.40
CA MET A 95 -7.12 0.60 -3.12
C MET A 95 -8.01 -0.62 -2.90
N ALA A 96 -9.22 -0.42 -2.37
CA ALA A 96 -10.17 -1.53 -2.17
C ALA A 96 -10.62 -2.08 -3.52
N GLY A 97 -11.11 -1.23 -4.40
CA GLY A 97 -11.53 -1.60 -5.75
C GLY A 97 -10.38 -2.14 -6.60
N LEU A 98 -9.16 -1.60 -6.47
CA LEU A 98 -7.97 -2.12 -7.14
C LEU A 98 -7.64 -3.55 -6.71
N TYR A 99 -7.68 -3.85 -5.42
CA TYR A 99 -7.44 -5.21 -4.92
C TYR A 99 -8.52 -6.18 -5.39
N GLU A 100 -9.80 -5.81 -5.30
CA GLU A 100 -10.92 -6.66 -5.72
C GLU A 100 -10.88 -6.92 -7.23
N THR A 101 -10.67 -5.89 -8.03
CA THR A 101 -10.53 -6.04 -9.49
C THR A 101 -9.33 -6.90 -9.85
N SER A 102 -8.17 -6.68 -9.22
CA SER A 102 -6.98 -7.47 -9.49
C SER A 102 -7.15 -8.94 -9.06
N ALA A 103 -7.89 -9.20 -7.98
CA ALA A 103 -8.22 -10.55 -7.55
C ALA A 103 -9.17 -11.25 -8.52
N ALA A 104 -10.20 -10.56 -9.02
CA ALA A 104 -11.11 -11.10 -10.04
C ALA A 104 -10.34 -11.48 -11.32
N VAL A 105 -9.48 -10.59 -11.81
CA VAL A 105 -8.61 -10.84 -12.98
C VAL A 105 -7.65 -12.04 -12.74
N ALA A 106 -7.14 -12.20 -11.52
CA ALA A 106 -6.29 -13.34 -11.18
C ALA A 106 -7.08 -14.66 -11.23
N VAL A 107 -8.29 -14.67 -10.66
CA VAL A 107 -9.17 -15.86 -10.67
C VAL A 107 -9.59 -16.22 -12.09
N GLU A 108 -9.99 -15.24 -12.91
CA GLU A 108 -10.30 -15.44 -14.34
C GLU A 108 -9.12 -16.00 -15.13
N ALA A 109 -7.90 -15.65 -14.75
CA ALA A 109 -6.68 -16.19 -15.35
C ALA A 109 -6.35 -17.63 -14.89
N GLY A 110 -7.14 -18.21 -13.97
CA GLY A 110 -6.95 -19.56 -13.45
C GLY A 110 -6.20 -19.66 -12.12
N VAL A 111 -5.94 -18.53 -11.43
CA VAL A 111 -5.31 -18.55 -10.09
C VAL A 111 -6.26 -19.11 -9.06
N ARG A 112 -5.81 -20.10 -8.31
CA ARG A 112 -6.51 -20.58 -7.12
C ARG A 112 -6.22 -19.62 -5.95
N LEU A 113 -7.16 -18.75 -5.62
CA LEU A 113 -7.03 -17.75 -4.56
C LEU A 113 -7.60 -18.30 -3.24
N ALA A 114 -6.75 -18.39 -2.21
CA ALA A 114 -7.12 -18.84 -0.87
C ALA A 114 -6.91 -17.74 0.18
N LEU A 115 -7.95 -16.94 0.41
CA LEU A 115 -7.97 -15.95 1.48
C LEU A 115 -8.21 -16.61 2.84
N GLY A 116 -7.80 -15.93 3.93
CA GLY A 116 -7.83 -16.48 5.28
C GLY A 116 -6.81 -17.59 5.50
N THR A 117 -5.79 -17.66 4.63
CA THR A 117 -4.75 -18.70 4.65
C THR A 117 -3.39 -18.09 4.94
N ARG A 118 -2.78 -18.51 6.04
CA ARG A 118 -1.48 -18.03 6.51
C ARG A 118 -0.36 -19.01 6.15
N TYR A 119 0.72 -18.50 5.62
CA TYR A 119 1.97 -19.23 5.49
C TYR A 119 2.59 -19.50 6.87
N ALA A 120 2.94 -20.74 7.15
CA ALA A 120 3.46 -21.19 8.45
C ALA A 120 4.90 -21.74 8.37
N GLY A 121 5.51 -21.76 7.18
CA GLY A 121 6.88 -22.18 6.99
C GLY A 121 7.05 -23.30 5.97
N ARG A 122 8.29 -23.73 5.77
CA ARG A 122 8.67 -24.87 4.93
C ARG A 122 9.34 -25.94 5.77
N HIS A 123 8.94 -27.19 5.59
CA HIS A 123 9.56 -28.34 6.25
C HIS A 123 9.50 -29.55 5.30
N ASP A 124 10.58 -30.34 5.24
CA ASP A 124 10.71 -31.57 4.41
C ASP A 124 10.23 -31.36 2.96
N GLY A 125 10.63 -30.26 2.33
CA GLY A 125 10.28 -29.99 0.93
C GLY A 125 8.82 -29.60 0.69
N THR A 126 8.01 -29.43 1.77
CA THR A 126 6.62 -29.00 1.69
C THR A 126 6.40 -27.66 2.39
N TYR A 127 5.43 -26.90 1.89
CA TYR A 127 4.99 -25.64 2.50
C TYR A 127 3.80 -25.89 3.41
N HIS A 128 3.88 -25.37 4.62
CA HIS A 128 2.83 -25.49 5.63
C HIS A 128 1.97 -24.24 5.61
N LEU A 129 0.68 -24.44 5.48
CA LEU A 129 -0.33 -23.39 5.46
C LEU A 129 -1.35 -23.64 6.56
N ILE A 130 -1.94 -22.58 7.09
CA ILE A 130 -3.04 -22.64 8.06
C ILE A 130 -4.22 -21.90 7.44
N GLY A 131 -5.21 -22.65 6.97
CA GLY A 131 -6.46 -22.17 6.43
C GLY A 131 -7.57 -22.14 7.47
N ARG A 132 -8.80 -21.86 7.02
CA ARG A 132 -10.00 -21.82 7.90
C ARG A 132 -10.31 -23.16 8.56
N ASP A 133 -10.09 -24.24 7.81
CA ASP A 133 -10.39 -25.62 8.26
C ASP A 133 -9.19 -26.29 8.95
N GLY A 134 -8.16 -25.52 9.27
CA GLY A 134 -6.96 -25.98 9.96
C GLY A 134 -5.72 -26.03 9.08
N PRO A 135 -4.65 -26.66 9.59
CA PRO A 135 -3.37 -26.76 8.89
C PRO A 135 -3.41 -27.77 7.74
N TYR A 136 -2.77 -27.43 6.63
CA TYR A 136 -2.59 -28.32 5.50
C TYR A 136 -1.22 -28.10 4.83
N ARG A 137 -0.83 -29.03 3.95
CA ARG A 137 0.48 -29.04 3.28
C ARG A 137 0.32 -28.87 1.78
N VAL A 138 1.22 -28.07 1.21
CA VAL A 138 1.31 -27.84 -0.23
C VAL A 138 2.70 -28.20 -0.71
N ARG A 139 2.78 -28.95 -1.79
CA ARG A 139 4.01 -29.14 -2.56
C ARG A 139 3.98 -28.18 -3.73
N ALA A 140 4.99 -27.33 -3.85
CA ALA A 140 5.14 -26.41 -4.96
C ALA A 140 6.57 -26.52 -5.53
N ARG A 141 6.71 -26.38 -6.86
CA ARG A 141 8.03 -26.32 -7.52
C ARG A 141 8.74 -25.02 -7.18
N TYR A 142 7.98 -23.93 -7.11
CA TYR A 142 8.47 -22.61 -6.77
C TYR A 142 7.59 -21.96 -5.71
N VAL A 143 8.19 -21.06 -4.93
CA VAL A 143 7.47 -20.15 -4.02
C VAL A 143 7.85 -18.72 -4.33
N VAL A 144 6.84 -17.84 -4.32
CA VAL A 144 7.01 -16.39 -4.45
C VAL A 144 6.57 -15.72 -3.16
N GLY A 145 7.50 -15.06 -2.47
CA GLY A 145 7.19 -14.24 -1.31
C GLY A 145 6.75 -12.84 -1.76
N ALA A 146 5.44 -12.57 -1.66
CA ALA A 146 4.82 -11.26 -1.90
C ALA A 146 4.10 -10.75 -0.63
N ASP A 147 4.56 -11.20 0.53
CA ASP A 147 3.94 -11.03 1.84
C ASP A 147 4.39 -9.74 2.58
N GLY A 148 4.98 -8.80 1.82
CA GLY A 148 5.21 -7.43 2.22
C GLY A 148 6.53 -7.18 2.95
N ALA A 149 6.65 -6.00 3.55
CA ALA A 149 7.91 -5.46 4.09
C ALA A 149 8.60 -6.35 5.15
N ARG A 150 7.84 -7.18 5.85
CA ARG A 150 8.32 -8.13 6.87
C ARG A 150 8.10 -9.57 6.44
N SER A 151 8.50 -9.91 5.22
CA SER A 151 8.25 -11.20 4.60
C SER A 151 8.60 -12.39 5.49
N SER A 152 7.62 -13.26 5.71
CA SER A 152 7.81 -14.54 6.39
C SER A 152 8.51 -15.53 5.47
N VAL A 153 8.24 -15.49 4.18
CA VAL A 153 8.88 -16.34 3.16
C VAL A 153 10.38 -16.04 3.08
N ALA A 154 10.74 -14.75 3.00
CA ALA A 154 12.15 -14.36 2.95
C ALA A 154 12.92 -14.80 4.21
N ARG A 155 12.30 -14.68 5.38
CA ARG A 155 12.90 -15.13 6.64
C ARG A 155 13.10 -16.65 6.68
N ASP A 156 12.09 -17.40 6.27
CA ASP A 156 12.07 -18.86 6.31
C ASP A 156 13.06 -19.49 5.32
N LEU A 157 13.22 -18.87 4.15
CA LEU A 157 14.10 -19.35 3.10
C LEU A 157 15.52 -18.73 3.13
N GLY A 158 15.85 -17.93 4.15
CA GLY A 158 17.15 -17.28 4.26
C GLY A 158 17.46 -16.26 3.18
N LEU A 159 16.42 -15.66 2.56
CA LEU A 159 16.59 -14.62 1.55
C LEU A 159 16.88 -13.27 2.21
N ASP A 160 17.33 -12.31 1.40
CA ASP A 160 17.51 -10.93 1.86
C ASP A 160 16.21 -10.34 2.43
N ARG A 161 16.36 -9.57 3.50
CA ARG A 161 15.25 -8.95 4.21
C ARG A 161 15.47 -7.46 4.32
N ASN A 162 14.37 -6.71 4.29
CA ASN A 162 14.43 -5.28 4.61
C ASN A 162 14.92 -5.08 6.05
N ARG A 163 16.07 -4.47 6.19
CA ARG A 163 16.72 -4.21 7.50
C ARG A 163 16.33 -2.84 8.04
N HIS A 164 16.11 -1.89 7.14
CA HIS A 164 15.74 -0.52 7.46
C HIS A 164 14.28 -0.28 7.07
N LEU A 165 13.49 0.10 8.05
CA LEU A 165 12.06 0.32 7.89
C LEU A 165 11.70 1.67 8.51
N LEU A 166 11.01 2.47 7.73
CA LEU A 166 10.22 3.56 8.27
C LEU A 166 8.87 3.02 8.75
N VAL A 167 8.17 3.83 9.53
CA VAL A 167 6.76 3.63 9.85
C VAL A 167 5.95 4.80 9.30
N GLY A 168 4.80 4.50 8.70
CA GLY A 168 3.89 5.51 8.18
C GLY A 168 2.49 5.33 8.76
N ALA A 169 1.80 6.45 8.94
CA ALA A 169 0.38 6.51 9.23
C ALA A 169 -0.28 7.54 8.33
N GLU A 170 -1.51 7.25 7.93
CA GLU A 170 -2.34 8.12 7.09
C GLU A 170 -3.77 8.11 7.60
N GLU A 171 -4.41 9.25 7.51
CA GLU A 171 -5.84 9.44 7.68
C GLU A 171 -6.45 9.80 6.33
N VAL A 172 -7.54 9.09 5.97
CA VAL A 172 -8.32 9.36 4.77
C VAL A 172 -9.74 9.69 5.18
N PHE A 173 -10.26 10.80 4.71
CA PHE A 173 -11.61 11.26 5.04
C PHE A 173 -12.23 12.05 3.89
N PRO A 174 -13.56 12.00 3.74
CA PRO A 174 -14.25 12.74 2.68
C PRO A 174 -14.12 14.25 2.90
N VAL A 175 -14.00 14.98 1.80
CA VAL A 175 -13.95 16.44 1.76
C VAL A 175 -14.96 16.95 0.72
N ALA A 176 -15.47 18.16 0.93
CA ALA A 176 -16.23 18.84 -0.10
C ALA A 176 -15.29 19.35 -1.21
N PRO A 177 -15.68 19.22 -2.48
CA PRO A 177 -14.94 19.83 -3.59
C PRO A 177 -14.80 21.35 -3.36
N ASN A 178 -13.57 21.84 -3.47
CA ASN A 178 -13.26 23.27 -3.29
C ASN A 178 -12.99 24.00 -4.62
N GLY A 179 -13.10 23.28 -5.75
CA GLY A 179 -12.85 23.82 -7.09
C GLY A 179 -11.37 24.00 -7.43
N GLU A 180 -10.48 23.73 -6.49
CA GLU A 180 -9.03 23.78 -6.73
C GLU A 180 -8.53 22.48 -7.39
N PRO A 181 -7.54 22.56 -8.28
CA PRO A 181 -6.94 21.36 -8.85
C PRO A 181 -6.21 20.54 -7.77
N PRO A 182 -6.25 19.19 -7.86
CA PRO A 182 -5.55 18.34 -6.93
C PRO A 182 -4.08 18.72 -6.82
N THR A 183 -3.61 18.91 -5.60
CA THR A 183 -2.25 19.32 -5.30
C THR A 183 -1.65 18.40 -4.24
N PHE A 184 -0.41 17.96 -4.47
CA PHE A 184 0.35 17.19 -3.49
C PHE A 184 1.19 18.13 -2.61
N HIS A 185 0.79 18.30 -1.37
CA HIS A 185 1.54 19.05 -0.37
C HIS A 185 2.51 18.12 0.33
N CYS A 186 3.80 18.31 0.15
CA CYS A 186 4.88 17.48 0.68
C CYS A 186 5.71 18.30 1.68
N VAL A 187 5.72 17.89 2.94
CA VAL A 187 6.38 18.61 4.03
C VAL A 187 7.67 17.91 4.43
N LEU A 188 8.80 18.62 4.28
CA LEU A 188 10.15 18.15 4.57
C LEU A 188 10.65 18.78 5.90
N ASP A 189 9.97 18.49 6.99
CA ASP A 189 10.36 18.96 8.32
C ASP A 189 10.69 17.76 9.24
N PRO A 190 11.96 17.58 9.63
CA PRO A 190 12.37 16.46 10.48
C PRO A 190 11.75 16.47 11.88
N ARG A 191 11.17 17.60 12.31
CA ARG A 191 10.42 17.68 13.57
C ARG A 191 9.02 17.07 13.45
N ILE A 192 8.49 16.99 12.23
CA ILE A 192 7.18 16.40 11.89
C ILE A 192 7.37 14.94 11.42
N ALA A 193 8.30 14.75 10.49
CA ALA A 193 8.54 13.48 9.78
C ALA A 193 10.05 13.15 9.78
N PRO A 194 10.60 12.60 10.87
CA PRO A 194 12.03 12.40 11.03
C PRO A 194 12.57 11.33 10.06
N GLY A 195 13.37 11.79 9.09
CA GLY A 195 14.02 10.96 8.08
C GLY A 195 13.15 10.61 6.88
N TYR A 196 11.96 11.20 6.76
CA TYR A 196 11.10 11.08 5.58
C TYR A 196 10.27 12.36 5.39
N LEU A 197 8.98 12.23 5.07
CA LEU A 197 8.10 13.36 4.79
C LEU A 197 6.71 13.19 5.42
N ALA A 198 6.01 14.31 5.57
CA ALA A 198 4.58 14.33 5.79
C ALA A 198 3.88 14.86 4.54
N TRP A 199 2.63 14.44 4.32
CA TRP A 199 1.88 14.79 3.11
C TRP A 199 0.43 15.11 3.37
N ALA A 200 -0.11 15.96 2.50
CA ALA A 200 -1.54 16.15 2.36
C ALA A 200 -1.90 16.20 0.88
N VAL A 201 -2.94 15.49 0.51
CA VAL A 201 -3.53 15.49 -0.84
C VAL A 201 -5.03 15.63 -0.70
N ASN A 202 -5.61 16.58 -1.41
CA ASN A 202 -7.05 16.66 -1.63
C ASN A 202 -7.27 16.24 -3.09
N ASP A 203 -7.93 15.11 -3.31
CA ASP A 203 -8.21 14.56 -4.63
C ASP A 203 -9.56 14.99 -5.20
N GLY A 204 -10.28 15.85 -4.47
CA GLY A 204 -11.60 16.36 -4.84
C GLY A 204 -12.76 15.61 -4.15
N GLU A 205 -12.54 14.41 -3.66
CA GLU A 205 -13.51 13.60 -2.91
C GLU A 205 -13.02 13.27 -1.50
N HIS A 206 -11.71 13.05 -1.36
CA HIS A 206 -11.08 12.67 -0.10
C HIS A 206 -9.81 13.49 0.16
N ALA A 207 -9.55 13.75 1.42
CA ALA A 207 -8.24 14.18 1.89
C ALA A 207 -7.44 12.98 2.39
N HIS A 208 -6.18 12.91 1.94
CA HIS A 208 -5.18 11.94 2.33
C HIS A 208 -4.09 12.66 3.10
N VAL A 209 -4.02 12.46 4.40
CA VAL A 209 -3.06 13.15 5.27
C VAL A 209 -2.20 12.13 5.96
N GLY A 210 -0.89 12.23 5.81
CA GLY A 210 -0.01 11.24 6.38
C GLY A 210 1.34 11.76 6.87
N VAL A 211 1.96 10.96 7.72
CA VAL A 211 3.30 11.18 8.26
C VAL A 211 4.06 9.87 8.23
N ALA A 212 5.32 9.90 7.77
CA ALA A 212 6.20 8.75 7.89
C ALA A 212 7.60 9.19 8.34
N GLY A 213 8.34 8.24 8.93
CA GLY A 213 9.70 8.47 9.40
C GLY A 213 10.26 7.29 10.19
N TYR A 214 11.46 7.43 10.75
CA TYR A 214 12.05 6.42 11.62
C TYR A 214 11.29 6.34 12.95
N ALA A 215 10.85 5.12 13.31
CA ALA A 215 9.96 4.90 14.46
C ALA A 215 10.56 5.40 15.78
N ASP A 216 11.86 5.21 15.97
CA ASP A 216 12.64 5.59 17.16
C ASP A 216 12.91 7.10 17.25
N ARG A 217 12.66 7.85 16.18
CA ARG A 217 12.89 9.30 16.12
C ARG A 217 11.64 10.15 16.33
N PHE A 218 10.48 9.54 16.55
CA PHE A 218 9.26 10.26 16.94
C PHE A 218 9.21 10.46 18.47
N PRO A 219 9.46 11.67 19.01
CA PRO A 219 9.59 11.90 20.46
C PRO A 219 8.37 11.45 21.28
N HIS A 220 7.20 11.52 20.66
CA HIS A 220 5.91 11.18 21.29
C HIS A 220 5.14 10.09 20.51
N GLY A 221 5.83 9.36 19.65
CA GLY A 221 5.26 8.31 18.80
C GLY A 221 4.55 8.84 17.55
N LEU A 222 4.41 7.95 16.56
CA LEU A 222 3.84 8.25 15.24
C LEU A 222 2.40 8.77 15.32
N ARG A 223 1.57 8.19 16.19
CA ARG A 223 0.17 8.61 16.35
C ARG A 223 0.05 10.10 16.71
N ARG A 224 0.85 10.56 17.67
CA ARG A 224 0.81 11.96 18.10
C ARG A 224 1.40 12.91 17.06
N ALA A 225 2.41 12.46 16.30
CA ALA A 225 2.92 13.20 15.16
C ALA A 225 1.85 13.35 14.08
N MET A 226 1.12 12.30 13.78
CA MET A 226 0.00 12.29 12.86
C MET A 226 -1.12 13.24 13.28
N GLU A 227 -1.59 13.17 14.54
CA GLU A 227 -2.63 14.04 15.10
C GLU A 227 -2.24 15.53 14.99
N ARG A 228 -0.99 15.84 15.32
CA ARG A 228 -0.47 17.22 15.24
C ARG A 228 -0.39 17.74 13.81
N PHE A 229 0.19 16.94 12.89
CA PHE A 229 0.31 17.33 11.50
C PHE A 229 -1.05 17.49 10.85
N SER A 230 -1.91 16.53 11.07
CA SER A 230 -3.24 16.46 10.50
C SER A 230 -4.12 17.67 10.90
N ALA A 231 -3.89 18.27 12.08
CA ALA A 231 -4.60 19.48 12.54
C ALA A 231 -4.22 20.74 11.76
N HIS A 232 -3.05 20.77 11.11
CA HIS A 232 -2.49 21.94 10.43
C HIS A 232 -1.90 21.59 9.05
N ALA A 233 -2.40 20.51 8.45
CA ALA A 233 -1.89 20.04 7.14
C ALA A 233 -2.16 21.09 6.06
N PRO A 234 -1.14 21.50 5.28
CA PRO A 234 -1.30 22.51 4.24
C PRO A 234 -2.26 22.02 3.15
N GLY A 235 -3.01 22.97 2.58
CA GLY A 235 -4.04 22.70 1.58
C GLY A 235 -5.36 22.14 2.14
N LEU A 236 -5.48 22.10 3.47
CA LEU A 236 -6.70 21.66 4.16
C LEU A 236 -7.18 22.71 5.18
N GLU A 237 -6.79 23.96 4.98
CA GLU A 237 -7.22 25.09 5.80
C GLU A 237 -8.74 25.25 5.71
N GLY A 238 -9.42 25.27 6.86
CA GLY A 238 -10.88 25.39 6.94
C GLY A 238 -11.67 24.12 6.57
N VAL A 239 -11.02 23.03 6.20
CA VAL A 239 -11.68 21.75 5.93
C VAL A 239 -12.17 21.15 7.25
N ARG A 240 -13.49 20.97 7.35
CA ARG A 240 -14.11 20.32 8.51
C ARG A 240 -13.90 18.81 8.43
N ARG A 241 -13.31 18.23 9.46
CA ARG A 241 -13.14 16.80 9.56
C ARG A 241 -14.46 16.12 9.95
N PRO A 242 -14.85 15.05 9.25
CA PRO A 242 -15.98 14.22 9.65
C PRO A 242 -15.61 13.39 10.90
N GLY A 243 -16.64 12.89 11.59
CA GLY A 243 -16.44 12.00 12.74
C GLY A 243 -15.82 10.63 12.39
N THR A 244 -15.94 10.21 11.13
CA THR A 244 -15.40 8.94 10.63
C THR A 244 -14.18 9.19 9.75
N VAL A 245 -13.05 8.61 10.15
CA VAL A 245 -11.77 8.72 9.44
C VAL A 245 -11.22 7.32 9.24
N GLU A 246 -10.90 6.96 7.99
CA GLU A 246 -10.16 5.73 7.71
C GLU A 246 -8.69 5.93 8.11
N ARG A 247 -8.15 4.97 8.87
CA ARG A 247 -6.72 4.99 9.26
C ARG A 247 -5.98 3.87 8.58
N ARG A 248 -4.89 4.25 7.92
CA ARG A 248 -3.96 3.35 7.23
C ARG A 248 -2.59 3.46 7.88
N GLY A 249 -1.77 2.43 7.75
CA GLY A 249 -0.39 2.51 8.22
C GLY A 249 0.34 1.18 8.17
N GLY A 250 1.67 1.29 8.20
CA GLY A 250 2.52 0.12 8.15
C GLY A 250 4.00 0.44 8.01
N PRO A 251 4.84 -0.59 7.95
CA PRO A 251 6.26 -0.45 7.68
C PRO A 251 6.51 -0.14 6.20
N ILE A 252 7.43 0.77 5.95
CA ILE A 252 7.88 1.21 4.63
C ILE A 252 9.35 0.81 4.49
N PRO A 253 9.71 -0.08 3.56
CA PRO A 253 11.11 -0.42 3.26
C PRO A 253 11.87 0.76 2.68
N VAL A 254 13.13 0.92 3.07
CA VAL A 254 14.07 1.92 2.57
C VAL A 254 15.44 1.28 2.31
#